data_5932468e30282e71b2ba0e307af71a35
#
_entry.id   5932468e30282e71b2ba0e307af71a35
#
_cell.length_a   1.000
_cell.length_b   1.000
_cell.length_c   1.000
_cell.angle_alpha   90.00
_cell.angle_beta   90.00
_cell.angle_gamma   90.00
#
_symmetry.space_group_name_H-M   'P 1'
#
loop_
_entity.id
_entity.type
_entity.pdbx_description
1 polymer ?
#
loop_
_entity_poly.entity_id
_entity_poly.type
_entity_poly.pdbx_seq_one_letter_code
_entity_poly.pdbx_strand_id
1 'polypeptide(L)'
;MGRFGVSGSKEKELADRMTRLGIRETDVAEEFIRSSGKGGQNVNKVATCVWLKHRPTGIEVKCGRERSQALNRYFARKILAGKIEEMVLCRASERRHKIEKIRRQKRKRSKRAKERILALKKK
;
A
#
# COMPACT_ATOMS: atom_id res chain seq x y z
N MET A 1 -6.54 -16.99 -21.39
CA MET A 1 -6.91 -16.38 -20.09
C MET A 1 -5.89 -16.71 -19.05
N GLY A 2 -5.56 -15.75 -18.24
CA GLY A 2 -4.60 -15.94 -17.19
C GLY A 2 -5.17 -16.60 -15.93
N ARG A 3 -4.33 -16.75 -14.94
CA ARG A 3 -4.63 -17.41 -13.65
C ARG A 3 -5.84 -16.82 -12.89
N PHE A 4 -6.10 -15.54 -13.05
CA PHE A 4 -7.14 -14.83 -12.31
C PHE A 4 -8.38 -14.48 -13.15
N GLY A 5 -8.54 -15.11 -14.31
CA GLY A 5 -9.70 -14.84 -15.16
C GLY A 5 -9.68 -13.47 -15.86
N VAL A 6 -8.53 -12.81 -15.89
CA VAL A 6 -8.31 -11.54 -16.59
C VAL A 6 -7.32 -11.75 -17.73
N SER A 7 -7.16 -10.75 -18.59
CA SER A 7 -6.21 -10.85 -19.69
C SER A 7 -4.77 -11.02 -19.15
N GLY A 8 -3.92 -11.70 -19.93
CA GLY A 8 -2.53 -11.92 -19.55
C GLY A 8 -1.76 -10.62 -19.33
N SER A 9 -2.11 -9.56 -20.06
CA SER A 9 -1.49 -8.24 -19.89
C SER A 9 -1.82 -7.63 -18.54
N LYS A 10 -3.07 -7.75 -18.07
CA LYS A 10 -3.48 -7.26 -16.74
C LYS A 10 -2.80 -8.03 -15.61
N GLU A 11 -2.67 -9.34 -15.76
CA GLU A 11 -1.96 -10.17 -14.78
C GLU A 11 -0.48 -9.80 -14.72
N LYS A 12 0.13 -9.58 -15.87
CA LYS A 12 1.54 -9.18 -15.95
C LYS A 12 1.76 -7.82 -15.31
N GLU A 13 0.88 -6.86 -15.57
CA GLU A 13 0.94 -5.53 -14.95
C GLU A 13 0.86 -5.63 -13.43
N LEU A 14 -0.05 -6.45 -12.93
CA LEU A 14 -0.19 -6.68 -11.49
C LEU A 14 1.06 -7.33 -10.91
N ALA A 15 1.58 -8.37 -11.55
CA ALA A 15 2.79 -9.06 -11.11
C ALA A 15 3.99 -8.12 -11.08
N ASP A 16 4.17 -7.30 -12.12
CA ASP A 16 5.24 -6.32 -12.20
C ASP A 16 5.12 -5.26 -11.10
N ARG A 17 3.89 -4.81 -10.84
CA ARG A 17 3.61 -3.84 -9.76
C ARG A 17 3.94 -4.41 -8.39
N MET A 18 3.52 -5.65 -8.13
CA MET A 18 3.83 -6.34 -6.88
C MET A 18 5.33 -6.53 -6.69
N THR A 19 6.03 -6.91 -7.76
CA THR A 19 7.49 -7.06 -7.75
C THR A 19 8.19 -5.74 -7.42
N ARG A 20 7.77 -4.64 -8.03
CA ARG A 20 8.31 -3.31 -7.75
C ARG A 20 8.10 -2.88 -6.30
N LEU A 21 6.99 -3.27 -5.70
CA LEU A 21 6.67 -2.95 -4.32
C LEU A 21 7.29 -3.92 -3.32
N GLY A 22 7.99 -4.95 -3.81
CA GLY A 22 8.60 -5.96 -2.96
C GLY A 22 7.60 -6.94 -2.36
N ILE A 23 6.43 -7.09 -2.97
CA ILE A 23 5.40 -8.02 -2.52
C ILE A 23 5.66 -9.39 -3.15
N ARG A 24 5.90 -10.38 -2.31
CA ARG A 24 6.09 -11.77 -2.75
C ARG A 24 4.84 -12.57 -2.45
N GLU A 25 4.45 -13.47 -3.36
CA GLU A 25 3.31 -14.37 -3.13
C GLU A 25 3.52 -15.25 -1.89
N THR A 26 4.75 -15.60 -1.59
CA THR A 26 5.09 -16.38 -0.38
C THR A 26 4.84 -15.62 0.92
N ASP A 27 4.85 -14.28 0.87
CA ASP A 27 4.59 -13.42 2.03
C ASP A 27 3.10 -13.13 2.19
N VAL A 28 2.28 -13.50 1.23
CA VAL A 28 0.84 -13.28 1.24
C VAL A 28 0.11 -14.55 1.66
N ALA A 29 -0.60 -14.48 2.78
CA ALA A 29 -1.52 -15.53 3.20
C ALA A 29 -2.85 -15.29 2.52
N GLU A 30 -3.39 -16.31 1.88
CA GLU A 30 -4.65 -16.25 1.16
C GLU A 30 -5.65 -17.22 1.76
N GLU A 31 -6.85 -16.74 2.05
CA GLU A 31 -7.94 -17.56 2.52
C GLU A 31 -9.21 -17.22 1.74
N PHE A 32 -10.03 -18.24 1.52
CA PHE A 32 -11.30 -18.08 0.86
C PHE A 32 -12.41 -18.21 1.88
N ILE A 33 -13.25 -17.19 1.95
CA ILE A 33 -14.34 -17.12 2.92
C ILE A 33 -15.67 -16.94 2.19
N ARG A 34 -16.73 -17.33 2.86
CA ARG A 34 -18.08 -17.12 2.33
C ARG A 34 -18.46 -15.66 2.49
N SER A 35 -19.09 -15.09 1.45
CA SER A 35 -19.62 -13.74 1.52
C SER A 35 -20.75 -13.68 2.55
N SER A 36 -20.72 -12.67 3.43
CA SER A 36 -21.69 -12.45 4.48
C SER A 36 -22.92 -11.64 4.04
N GLY A 37 -23.07 -11.38 2.75
CA GLY A 37 -24.16 -10.57 2.23
C GLY A 37 -25.50 -11.32 2.18
N LYS A 38 -26.61 -10.57 2.22
CA LYS A 38 -27.94 -11.07 1.93
C LYS A 38 -28.00 -11.43 0.44
N GLY A 39 -27.74 -12.66 0.12
CA GLY A 39 -27.78 -13.12 -1.26
C GLY A 39 -28.55 -14.41 -1.37
N GLY A 40 -28.84 -14.84 -2.57
CA GLY A 40 -29.47 -16.11 -2.84
C GLY A 40 -28.65 -17.30 -2.32
N GLN A 41 -29.19 -18.51 -2.46
CA GLN A 41 -28.58 -19.73 -1.95
C GLN A 41 -27.15 -19.96 -2.41
N ASN A 42 -26.79 -19.46 -3.58
CA ASN A 42 -25.43 -19.60 -4.14
C ASN A 42 -24.36 -18.88 -3.33
N VAL A 43 -24.72 -17.76 -2.70
CA VAL A 43 -23.79 -16.96 -1.90
C VAL A 43 -23.33 -17.72 -0.64
N ASN A 44 -24.20 -18.56 -0.09
CA ASN A 44 -23.91 -19.33 1.11
C ASN A 44 -23.13 -20.62 0.86
N LYS A 45 -23.12 -21.09 -0.38
CA LYS A 45 -22.50 -22.38 -0.73
C LYS A 45 -21.08 -22.27 -1.30
N VAL A 46 -20.72 -21.12 -1.86
CA VAL A 46 -19.43 -20.93 -2.54
C VAL A 46 -18.60 -19.86 -1.85
N ALA A 47 -17.40 -20.22 -1.46
CA ALA A 47 -16.45 -19.29 -0.85
C ALA A 47 -15.75 -18.48 -1.94
N THR A 48 -16.42 -17.45 -2.46
CA THR A 48 -15.89 -16.58 -3.51
C THR A 48 -15.12 -15.40 -2.96
N CYS A 49 -15.38 -15.01 -1.71
CA CYS A 49 -14.69 -13.91 -1.07
C CYS A 49 -13.25 -14.29 -0.73
N VAL A 50 -12.32 -13.41 -1.06
CA VAL A 50 -10.89 -13.64 -0.85
C VAL A 50 -10.37 -12.72 0.24
N TRP A 51 -9.67 -13.29 1.20
CA TRP A 51 -8.97 -12.56 2.24
C TRP A 51 -7.47 -12.73 2.04
N LEU A 52 -6.73 -11.64 2.00
CA LEU A 52 -5.29 -11.63 1.87
C LEU A 52 -4.66 -10.93 3.07
N LYS A 53 -3.56 -11.46 3.53
CA LYS A 53 -2.74 -10.81 4.57
C LYS A 53 -1.29 -10.79 4.10
N HIS A 54 -0.73 -9.60 4.03
CA HIS A 54 0.69 -9.42 3.73
C HIS A 54 1.46 -9.45 5.05
N ARG A 55 2.18 -10.52 5.32
CA ARG A 55 2.86 -10.76 6.60
C ARG A 55 3.86 -9.67 6.99
N PRO A 56 4.75 -9.22 6.07
CA PRO A 56 5.74 -8.21 6.44
C PRO A 56 5.15 -6.86 6.88
N THR A 57 4.05 -6.43 6.28
CA THR A 57 3.40 -5.15 6.61
C THR A 57 2.21 -5.31 7.54
N GLY A 58 1.66 -6.52 7.65
CA GLY A 58 0.44 -6.77 8.41
C GLY A 58 -0.84 -6.25 7.77
N ILE A 59 -0.78 -5.77 6.54
CA ILE A 59 -1.96 -5.26 5.83
C ILE A 59 -2.87 -6.41 5.43
N GLU A 60 -4.15 -6.27 5.72
CA GLU A 60 -5.19 -7.22 5.38
C GLU A 60 -6.13 -6.65 4.34
N VAL A 61 -6.54 -7.46 3.38
CA VAL A 61 -7.48 -7.10 2.33
C VAL A 61 -8.53 -8.18 2.21
N LYS A 62 -9.78 -7.77 2.15
CA LYS A 62 -10.93 -8.65 1.93
C LYS A 62 -11.66 -8.17 0.68
N CYS A 63 -11.86 -9.05 -0.29
CA CYS A 63 -12.54 -8.72 -1.53
C CYS A 63 -13.61 -9.77 -1.84
N GLY A 64 -14.86 -9.34 -1.86
CA GLY A 64 -16.01 -10.16 -2.22
C GLY A 64 -16.86 -9.49 -3.29
N ARG A 65 -16.27 -8.58 -4.06
CA ARG A 65 -16.94 -7.74 -5.03
C ARG A 65 -17.55 -8.51 -6.19
N GLU A 66 -16.86 -9.52 -6.68
CA GLU A 66 -17.27 -10.28 -7.84
C GLU A 66 -17.81 -11.66 -7.45
N ARG A 67 -18.55 -12.28 -8.37
CA ARG A 67 -19.03 -13.65 -8.19
C ARG A 67 -17.94 -14.69 -8.43
N SER A 68 -16.94 -14.35 -9.21
CA SER A 68 -15.81 -15.23 -9.53
C SER A 68 -14.73 -15.13 -8.46
N GLN A 69 -14.36 -16.26 -7.88
CA GLN A 69 -13.24 -16.33 -6.94
C GLN A 69 -11.93 -15.85 -7.58
N ALA A 70 -11.68 -16.24 -8.83
CA ALA A 70 -10.48 -15.83 -9.56
C ALA A 70 -10.39 -14.31 -9.73
N LEU A 71 -11.50 -13.66 -10.07
CA LEU A 71 -11.57 -12.20 -10.17
C LEU A 71 -11.36 -11.53 -8.81
N ASN A 72 -11.95 -12.08 -7.76
CA ASN A 72 -11.75 -11.57 -6.41
C ASN A 72 -10.29 -11.69 -5.97
N ARG A 73 -9.60 -12.75 -6.35
CA ARG A 73 -8.16 -12.90 -6.10
C ARG A 73 -7.35 -11.82 -6.80
N TYR A 74 -7.69 -11.52 -8.04
CA TYR A 74 -7.04 -10.44 -8.81
C TYR A 74 -7.28 -9.08 -8.15
N PHE A 75 -8.53 -8.73 -7.85
CA PHE A 75 -8.87 -7.46 -7.22
C PHE A 75 -8.30 -7.32 -5.81
N ALA A 76 -8.30 -8.39 -5.04
CA ALA A 76 -7.70 -8.39 -3.71
C ALA A 76 -6.21 -8.04 -3.77
N ARG A 77 -5.48 -8.65 -4.71
CA ARG A 77 -4.06 -8.35 -4.93
C ARG A 77 -3.84 -6.93 -5.41
N LYS A 78 -4.71 -6.44 -6.28
CA LYS A 78 -4.66 -5.06 -6.78
C LYS A 78 -4.86 -4.06 -5.65
N ILE A 79 -5.84 -4.30 -4.78
CA ILE A 79 -6.10 -3.47 -3.60
C ILE A 79 -4.93 -3.53 -2.64
N LEU A 80 -4.39 -4.71 -2.38
CA LEU A 80 -3.22 -4.90 -1.52
C LEU A 80 -2.01 -4.10 -2.03
N ALA A 81 -1.72 -4.20 -3.33
CA ALA A 81 -0.64 -3.45 -3.95
C ALA A 81 -0.85 -1.94 -3.80
N GLY A 82 -2.07 -1.46 -4.00
CA GLY A 82 -2.43 -0.06 -3.80
C GLY A 82 -2.21 0.42 -2.37
N LYS A 83 -2.61 -0.37 -1.39
CA LYS A 83 -2.42 -0.04 0.03
C LYS A 83 -0.95 0.01 0.43
N ILE A 84 -0.16 -0.94 -0.04
CA ILE A 84 1.28 -0.99 0.24
C ILE A 84 2.00 0.19 -0.44
N GLU A 85 1.66 0.49 -1.68
CA GLU A 85 2.21 1.64 -2.41
C GLU A 85 1.91 2.94 -1.67
N GLU A 86 0.68 3.13 -1.25
CA GLU A 86 0.25 4.31 -0.48
C GLU A 86 1.03 4.42 0.83
N MET A 87 1.21 3.31 1.54
CA MET A 87 2.00 3.27 2.77
C MET A 87 3.46 3.66 2.54
N VAL A 88 4.08 3.15 1.47
CA VAL A 88 5.47 3.46 1.11
C VAL A 88 5.62 4.94 0.75
N LEU A 89 4.69 5.47 -0.04
CA LEU A 89 4.68 6.89 -0.42
C LEU A 89 4.47 7.79 0.80
N CYS A 90 3.59 7.40 1.71
CA CYS A 90 3.32 8.14 2.94
C CYS A 90 4.57 8.21 3.83
N ARG A 91 5.26 7.09 4.01
CA ARG A 91 6.52 7.05 4.78
C ARG A 91 7.61 7.88 4.14
N ALA A 92 7.75 7.83 2.82
CA ALA A 92 8.71 8.65 2.08
C ALA A 92 8.40 10.14 2.24
N SER A 93 7.13 10.52 2.16
CA SER A 93 6.65 11.88 2.37
C SER A 93 6.96 12.37 3.79
N GLU A 94 6.69 11.56 4.80
CA GLU A 94 7.00 11.89 6.19
C GLU A 94 8.50 12.12 6.41
N ARG A 95 9.34 11.27 5.82
CA ARG A 95 10.80 11.44 5.88
C ARG A 95 11.24 12.74 5.26
N ARG A 96 10.68 13.10 4.10
CA ARG A 96 10.97 14.38 3.43
C ARG A 96 10.57 15.55 4.29
N HIS A 97 9.38 15.52 4.89
CA HIS A 97 8.91 16.57 5.79
C HIS A 97 9.82 16.75 7.00
N LYS A 98 10.27 15.65 7.60
CA LYS A 98 11.21 15.71 8.73
C LYS A 98 12.55 16.32 8.31
N ILE A 99 13.09 15.92 7.18
CA ILE A 99 14.35 16.44 6.66
C ILE A 99 14.23 17.94 6.37
N GLU A 100 13.15 18.37 5.70
CA GLU A 100 12.89 19.78 5.40
C GLU A 100 12.74 20.60 6.68
N LYS A 101 12.03 20.09 7.67
CA LYS A 101 11.87 20.76 8.98
C LYS A 101 13.22 20.96 9.65
N ILE A 102 14.07 19.96 9.66
CA ILE A 102 15.42 20.06 10.24
C ILE A 102 16.25 21.10 9.48
N ARG A 103 16.21 21.09 8.15
CA ARG A 103 16.92 22.09 7.31
C ARG A 103 16.46 23.51 7.60
N ARG A 104 15.14 23.71 7.72
CA ARG A 104 14.58 25.03 8.06
C ARG A 104 15.05 25.50 9.43
N GLN A 105 15.05 24.63 10.43
CA GLN A 105 15.52 24.96 11.77
C GLN A 105 17.00 25.33 11.77
N LYS A 106 17.84 24.60 11.04
CA LYS A 106 19.26 24.91 10.92
C LYS A 106 19.50 26.25 10.25
N ARG A 107 18.74 26.58 9.20
CA ARG A 107 18.84 27.89 8.52
C ARG A 107 18.48 29.04 9.47
N LYS A 108 17.41 28.91 10.24
CA LYS A 108 17.00 29.90 11.23
C LYS A 108 18.07 30.13 12.28
N ARG A 109 18.67 29.04 12.79
CA ARG A 109 19.76 29.13 13.78
C ARG A 109 20.98 29.84 13.22
N SER A 110 21.39 29.51 12.00
CA SER A 110 22.53 30.14 11.33
C SER A 110 22.29 31.62 11.12
N LYS A 111 21.08 32.01 10.70
CA LYS A 111 20.70 33.42 10.52
C LYS A 111 20.75 34.17 11.83
N ARG A 112 20.19 33.65 12.90
CA ARG A 112 20.23 34.23 14.23
C ARG A 112 21.65 34.38 14.76
N ALA A 113 22.50 33.37 14.55
CA ALA A 113 23.90 33.41 14.95
C ALA A 113 24.65 34.54 14.21
N LYS A 114 24.42 34.68 12.92
CA LYS A 114 24.99 35.79 12.11
C LYS A 114 24.53 37.15 12.62
N GLU A 115 23.26 37.31 12.92
CA GLU A 115 22.70 38.55 13.45
C GLU A 115 23.34 38.92 14.80
N ARG A 116 23.56 37.94 15.68
CA ARG A 116 24.23 38.13 16.97
C ARG A 116 25.67 38.62 16.78
N ILE A 117 26.40 38.02 15.86
CA ILE A 117 27.79 38.40 15.56
C ILE A 117 27.83 39.84 15.03
N LEU A 118 26.92 40.19 14.11
CA LEU A 118 26.81 41.56 13.57
C LEU A 118 26.47 42.58 14.66
N ALA A 119 25.55 42.22 15.57
CA ALA A 119 25.17 43.12 16.67
C ALA A 119 26.35 43.35 17.62
N LEU A 120 27.16 42.31 17.88
CA LEU A 120 28.38 42.45 18.70
C LEU A 120 29.43 43.31 18.02
N LYS A 121 29.57 43.23 16.70
CA LYS A 121 30.55 44.06 15.95
C LYS A 121 30.19 45.53 15.88
N LYS A 122 28.92 45.90 16.03
CA LYS A 122 28.43 47.27 16.01
C LYS A 122 28.67 48.01 17.35
N LYS A 123 29.01 47.29 18.37
CA LYS A 123 29.40 47.87 19.66
C LYS A 123 30.92 48.13 19.67
#